data_754bb3ccd928d7eb0420606b8f128a39
#
_entry.id   754bb3ccd928d7eb0420606b8f128a39
#
_cell.length_a   1.000
_cell.length_b   1.000
_cell.length_c   1.000
_cell.angle_alpha   90.00
_cell.angle_beta   90.00
_cell.angle_gamma   90.00
#
_symmetry.space_group_name_H-M   'P 1'
#
loop_
_entity.id
_entity.type
_entity.pdbx_description
1 polymer ?
#
loop_
_entity_poly.entity_id
_entity_poly.type
_entity_poly.pdbx_seq_one_letter_code
_entity_poly.pdbx_strand_id
1 'polypeptide(L)'
;KVAIIGGGLSGLVLARNLDDSSKVTVFEKSSGVAGRMATRLVEPFEFDHGAQFFTARSEAFKNFLLPYLEKETVVAWNPKVVTLEEGKKPYKRPWFETHYIAQPRMTSLVKALGAPVDIRLNTKIDEVFKQDNSWSLKSAGKTIGEGFDWLISSAPGNQAFEIFNKSGITLKGLDEVEYSPCFALMVGLYSELSLGFDAAVVKNSPIKWIAANSTKYGRRKEKALVIHSCNKWAFEQMNEELPHVQSLLENELFKLTDVSAKDVSCIDMARWRYAKVERE
;
A
#
# COMPACT_ATOMS: atom_id res chain seq x y z
N LYS A 1 0.88 8.72 -27.89
CA LYS A 1 -0.01 8.23 -26.82
C LYS A 1 0.75 7.24 -25.94
N VAL A 2 0.53 7.29 -24.62
CA VAL A 2 1.18 6.40 -23.66
C VAL A 2 0.11 5.69 -22.82
N ALA A 3 0.20 4.36 -22.75
CA ALA A 3 -0.58 3.55 -21.82
C ALA A 3 0.27 3.16 -20.60
N ILE A 4 -0.24 3.37 -19.41
CA ILE A 4 0.42 2.94 -18.16
C ILE A 4 -0.49 1.95 -17.43
N ILE A 5 0.02 0.77 -17.14
CA ILE A 5 -0.68 -0.25 -16.33
C ILE A 5 -0.27 -0.09 -14.88
N GLY A 6 -1.22 0.26 -14.02
CA GLY A 6 -1.06 0.46 -12.58
C GLY A 6 -1.15 1.91 -12.12
N GLY A 7 -2.18 2.22 -11.32
CA GLY A 7 -2.45 3.53 -10.70
C GLY A 7 -1.81 3.69 -9.31
N GLY A 8 -0.66 3.05 -9.08
CA GLY A 8 0.14 3.24 -7.87
C GLY A 8 1.02 4.49 -7.94
N LEU A 9 1.81 4.73 -6.87
CA LEU A 9 2.69 5.89 -6.79
C LEU A 9 3.59 6.04 -8.02
N SER A 10 4.28 4.96 -8.41
CA SER A 10 5.24 4.98 -9.54
C SER A 10 4.56 5.31 -10.87
N GLY A 11 3.40 4.68 -11.16
CA GLY A 11 2.66 4.92 -12.40
C GLY A 11 2.16 6.36 -12.49
N LEU A 12 1.66 6.95 -11.39
CA LEU A 12 1.14 8.31 -11.38
C LEU A 12 2.25 9.37 -11.34
N VAL A 13 3.39 9.09 -10.69
CA VAL A 13 4.58 9.95 -10.81
C VAL A 13 5.06 10.00 -12.24
N LEU A 14 5.15 8.85 -12.92
CA LEU A 14 5.53 8.79 -14.32
C LEU A 14 4.53 9.55 -15.19
N ALA A 15 3.23 9.28 -15.05
CA ALA A 15 2.19 9.93 -15.83
C ALA A 15 2.25 11.46 -15.72
N ARG A 16 2.50 11.96 -14.51
CA ARG A 16 2.59 13.40 -14.26
C ARG A 16 3.83 14.07 -14.81
N ASN A 17 4.92 13.32 -14.97
CA ASN A 17 6.19 13.84 -15.48
C ASN A 17 6.38 13.65 -16.99
N LEU A 18 5.44 12.99 -17.67
CA LEU A 18 5.45 12.95 -19.12
C LEU A 18 5.05 14.33 -19.68
N ASP A 19 5.69 14.69 -20.79
CA ASP A 19 5.46 15.95 -21.49
C ASP A 19 3.96 16.20 -21.76
N ASP A 20 3.52 17.44 -21.65
CA ASP A 20 2.15 17.89 -21.96
C ASP A 20 1.72 17.55 -23.41
N SER A 21 2.67 17.35 -24.33
CA SER A 21 2.42 16.83 -25.68
C SER A 21 1.99 15.36 -25.70
N SER A 22 2.23 14.62 -24.61
CA SER A 22 1.94 13.20 -24.48
C SER A 22 0.52 12.97 -23.97
N LYS A 23 -0.29 12.25 -24.73
CA LYS A 23 -1.61 11.79 -24.26
C LYS A 23 -1.42 10.52 -23.45
N VAL A 24 -1.47 10.64 -22.11
CA VAL A 24 -1.28 9.54 -21.17
C VAL A 24 -2.62 9.01 -20.66
N THR A 25 -2.81 7.69 -20.65
CA THR A 25 -3.93 7.01 -20.00
C THR A 25 -3.39 5.97 -19.03
N VAL A 26 -3.83 6.01 -17.78
CA VAL A 26 -3.49 5.04 -16.73
C VAL A 26 -4.65 4.06 -16.55
N PHE A 27 -4.35 2.77 -16.55
CA PHE A 27 -5.31 1.69 -16.33
C PHE A 27 -5.07 1.07 -14.96
N GLU A 28 -6.05 1.19 -14.06
CA GLU A 28 -5.97 0.66 -12.69
C GLU A 28 -7.08 -0.38 -12.46
N LYS A 29 -6.69 -1.55 -12.01
CA LYS A 29 -7.61 -2.67 -11.76
C LYS A 29 -8.57 -2.46 -10.59
N SER A 30 -8.15 -1.65 -9.63
CA SER A 30 -8.89 -1.38 -8.39
C SER A 30 -9.90 -0.24 -8.60
N SER A 31 -10.85 -0.11 -7.66
CA SER A 31 -11.80 1.01 -7.60
C SER A 31 -11.17 2.34 -7.18
N GLY A 32 -9.90 2.37 -6.87
CA GLY A 32 -9.15 3.57 -6.48
C GLY A 32 -7.67 3.43 -6.77
N VAL A 33 -7.02 4.56 -6.93
CA VAL A 33 -5.56 4.65 -7.05
C VAL A 33 -4.89 4.41 -5.69
N ALA A 34 -3.60 4.28 -5.67
CA ALA A 34 -2.64 4.31 -4.59
C ALA A 34 -1.83 3.01 -4.43
N GLY A 35 -2.30 1.85 -4.93
CA GLY A 35 -1.56 0.60 -4.81
C GLY A 35 -1.16 0.32 -3.34
N ARG A 36 0.14 0.19 -3.06
CA ARG A 36 0.67 -0.08 -1.71
C ARG A 36 0.57 1.10 -0.73
N MET A 37 0.06 2.26 -1.15
CA MET A 37 -0.29 3.39 -0.26
C MET A 37 -1.81 3.47 -0.01
N ALA A 38 -2.53 2.37 -0.19
CA ALA A 38 -3.98 2.34 -0.06
C ALA A 38 -4.45 2.54 1.39
N THR A 39 -5.55 3.30 1.52
CA THR A 39 -6.34 3.41 2.74
C THR A 39 -7.68 2.70 2.51
N ARG A 40 -8.09 1.85 3.42
CA ARG A 40 -9.39 1.18 3.43
C ARG A 40 -10.37 1.93 4.33
N LEU A 41 -11.60 2.07 3.86
CA LEU A 41 -12.71 2.63 4.62
C LEU A 41 -13.66 1.50 4.99
N VAL A 42 -13.95 1.39 6.28
CA VAL A 42 -14.98 0.52 6.86
C VAL A 42 -15.73 1.38 7.87
N GLU A 43 -16.80 2.01 7.44
CA GLU A 43 -17.51 3.02 8.25
C GLU A 43 -17.78 2.55 9.67
N PRO A 44 -17.48 3.37 10.71
CA PRO A 44 -16.93 4.74 10.61
C PRO A 44 -15.40 4.82 10.58
N PHE A 45 -14.70 3.71 10.49
CA PHE A 45 -13.23 3.60 10.58
C PHE A 45 -12.52 3.83 9.26
N GLU A 46 -11.25 4.22 9.36
CA GLU A 46 -10.32 4.27 8.23
C GLU A 46 -8.96 3.68 8.61
N PHE A 47 -8.38 2.94 7.65
CA PHE A 47 -7.18 2.15 7.88
C PHE A 47 -6.17 2.37 6.75
N ASP A 48 -5.02 2.95 7.03
CA ASP A 48 -3.87 2.94 6.11
C ASP A 48 -3.24 1.56 6.13
N HIS A 49 -3.84 0.61 5.44
CA HIS A 49 -3.48 -0.82 5.52
C HIS A 49 -2.27 -1.21 4.66
N GLY A 50 -1.78 -0.29 3.84
CA GLY A 50 -0.51 -0.40 3.12
C GLY A 50 0.64 0.27 3.88
N ALA A 51 1.38 1.16 3.21
CA ALA A 51 2.47 1.92 3.83
C ALA A 51 1.96 2.74 5.02
N GLN A 52 2.65 2.62 6.15
CA GLN A 52 2.29 3.32 7.38
C GLN A 52 2.86 4.73 7.44
N PHE A 53 4.01 4.92 6.83
CA PHE A 53 4.77 6.15 6.68
C PHE A 53 5.81 5.93 5.58
N PHE A 54 6.54 6.98 5.23
CA PHE A 54 7.73 6.90 4.38
C PHE A 54 8.80 7.89 4.86
N THR A 55 10.04 7.70 4.39
CA THR A 55 11.18 8.57 4.68
C THR A 55 11.70 9.17 3.39
N ALA A 56 12.26 10.39 3.44
CA ALA A 56 12.86 11.05 2.30
C ALA A 56 14.35 11.26 2.55
N ARG A 57 15.19 10.43 1.94
CA ARG A 57 16.64 10.46 2.16
C ARG A 57 17.38 11.19 1.05
N SER A 58 17.02 10.94 -0.22
CA SER A 58 17.66 11.61 -1.36
C SER A 58 17.15 13.04 -1.54
N GLU A 59 18.02 13.95 -1.97
CA GLU A 59 17.63 15.34 -2.27
C GLU A 59 16.57 15.40 -3.37
N ALA A 60 16.66 14.55 -4.39
CA ALA A 60 15.66 14.47 -5.44
C ALA A 60 14.26 14.17 -4.88
N PHE A 61 14.16 13.22 -3.93
CA PHE A 61 12.87 12.88 -3.33
C PHE A 61 12.38 13.95 -2.35
N LYS A 62 13.27 14.62 -1.62
CA LYS A 62 12.91 15.76 -0.79
C LYS A 62 12.34 16.90 -1.65
N ASN A 63 13.02 17.25 -2.74
CA ASN A 63 12.55 18.27 -3.68
C ASN A 63 11.20 17.91 -4.32
N PHE A 64 11.00 16.64 -4.67
CA PHE A 64 9.71 16.15 -5.15
C PHE A 64 8.60 16.35 -4.13
N LEU A 65 8.88 16.23 -2.83
CA LEU A 65 7.90 16.38 -1.77
C LEU A 65 7.56 17.83 -1.44
N LEU A 66 8.41 18.82 -1.76
CA LEU A 66 8.22 20.22 -1.37
C LEU A 66 6.81 20.77 -1.66
N PRO A 67 6.24 20.63 -2.87
CA PRO A 67 4.91 21.15 -3.16
C PRO A 67 3.78 20.49 -2.35
N TYR A 68 4.00 19.27 -1.88
CA TYR A 68 3.04 18.50 -1.06
C TYR A 68 3.17 18.83 0.42
N LEU A 69 4.38 19.19 0.87
CA LEU A 69 4.64 19.69 2.22
C LEU A 69 4.06 21.11 2.39
N GLU A 70 4.28 21.98 1.42
CA GLU A 70 3.71 23.35 1.43
C GLU A 70 2.17 23.37 1.45
N LYS A 71 1.54 22.41 0.78
CA LYS A 71 0.06 22.20 0.75
C LYS A 71 -0.44 21.34 1.90
N GLU A 72 0.43 20.94 2.81
CA GLU A 72 0.12 20.01 3.89
C GLU A 72 -0.53 18.68 3.44
N THR A 73 -0.43 18.33 2.15
CA THR A 73 -0.84 17.00 1.66
C THR A 73 0.07 15.89 2.19
N VAL A 74 1.31 16.27 2.53
CA VAL A 74 2.29 15.46 3.25
C VAL A 74 2.74 16.23 4.48
N VAL A 75 2.80 15.55 5.62
CA VAL A 75 3.24 16.15 6.89
C VAL A 75 4.21 15.21 7.61
N ALA A 76 5.05 15.78 8.46
CA ALA A 76 5.90 15.01 9.35
C ALA A 76 5.04 14.28 10.40
N TRP A 77 5.36 13.02 10.64
CA TRP A 77 4.73 12.20 11.68
C TRP A 77 5.74 11.90 12.78
N ASN A 78 5.44 12.36 13.99
CA ASN A 78 6.29 12.21 15.18
C ASN A 78 5.59 11.32 16.23
N PRO A 79 5.44 10.01 15.97
CA PRO A 79 4.71 9.12 16.84
C PRO A 79 5.51 8.78 18.11
N LYS A 80 4.80 8.49 19.19
CA LYS A 80 5.37 7.77 20.34
C LYS A 80 5.51 6.30 19.97
N VAL A 81 6.72 5.88 19.61
CA VAL A 81 7.02 4.50 19.22
C VAL A 81 7.60 3.73 20.39
N VAL A 82 7.08 2.52 20.59
CA VAL A 82 7.60 1.57 21.58
C VAL A 82 8.05 0.28 20.90
N THR A 83 8.81 -0.52 21.64
CA THR A 83 9.04 -1.93 21.31
C THR A 83 8.19 -2.78 22.23
N LEU A 84 7.44 -3.72 21.65
CA LEU A 84 6.67 -4.74 22.36
C LEU A 84 7.36 -6.09 22.19
N GLU A 85 7.33 -6.87 23.27
CA GLU A 85 7.78 -8.25 23.31
C GLU A 85 6.99 -8.96 24.39
N GLU A 86 6.43 -10.13 24.10
CA GLU A 86 5.62 -10.89 25.06
C GLU A 86 6.36 -11.08 26.39
N GLY A 87 5.65 -10.87 27.50
CA GLY A 87 6.19 -10.99 28.87
C GLY A 87 7.13 -9.84 29.30
N LYS A 88 7.34 -8.81 28.48
CA LYS A 88 8.16 -7.65 28.83
C LYS A 88 7.36 -6.35 28.86
N LYS A 89 7.76 -5.43 29.71
CA LYS A 89 7.20 -4.08 29.70
C LYS A 89 7.58 -3.35 28.42
N PRO A 90 6.65 -2.61 27.78
CA PRO A 90 6.96 -1.78 26.62
C PRO A 90 8.10 -0.79 26.94
N TYR A 91 9.02 -0.61 26.00
CA TYR A 91 10.09 0.36 26.17
C TYR A 91 10.21 1.28 24.94
N LYS A 92 10.60 2.54 25.18
CA LYS A 92 10.70 3.57 24.14
C LYS A 92 11.70 3.15 23.06
N ARG A 93 11.29 3.29 21.80
CA ARG A 93 12.14 3.12 20.64
C ARG A 93 12.60 4.48 20.12
N PRO A 94 13.91 4.73 20.02
CA PRO A 94 14.42 5.93 19.35
C PRO A 94 13.99 6.00 17.90
N TRP A 95 13.71 7.22 17.43
CA TRP A 95 13.28 7.51 16.07
C TRP A 95 14.19 8.62 15.52
N PHE A 96 15.09 8.29 14.60
CA PHE A 96 16.23 9.15 14.27
C PHE A 96 16.08 9.94 12.97
N GLU A 97 15.08 9.65 12.18
CA GLU A 97 14.84 10.36 10.92
C GLU A 97 13.39 10.81 10.81
N THR A 98 13.14 11.87 10.04
CA THR A 98 11.78 12.34 9.81
C THR A 98 10.99 11.31 9.01
N HIS A 99 9.85 10.94 9.57
CA HIS A 99 8.87 10.09 8.92
C HIS A 99 7.73 10.96 8.42
N TYR A 100 7.23 10.66 7.23
CA TYR A 100 6.17 11.41 6.59
C TYR A 100 4.95 10.55 6.41
N ILE A 101 3.79 11.17 6.53
CA ILE A 101 2.49 10.61 6.18
C ILE A 101 1.78 11.57 5.22
N ALA A 102 0.95 11.03 4.32
CA ALA A 102 0.02 11.88 3.59
C ALA A 102 -1.27 12.08 4.41
N GLN A 103 -1.90 13.26 4.28
CA GLN A 103 -3.15 13.59 4.95
C GLN A 103 -4.24 14.01 3.96
N PRO A 104 -5.52 13.82 4.32
CA PRO A 104 -6.05 13.15 5.52
C PRO A 104 -5.85 11.62 5.51
N ARG A 105 -5.28 11.01 4.47
CA ARG A 105 -5.05 9.56 4.29
C ARG A 105 -3.78 9.30 3.50
N MET A 106 -3.19 8.13 3.62
CA MET A 106 -2.01 7.79 2.80
C MET A 106 -2.31 7.84 1.30
N THR A 107 -3.52 7.54 0.88
CA THR A 107 -3.97 7.68 -0.53
C THR A 107 -3.95 9.12 -1.05
N SER A 108 -3.94 10.14 -0.19
CA SER A 108 -4.11 11.55 -0.59
C SER A 108 -2.98 12.06 -1.48
N LEU A 109 -1.73 11.68 -1.18
CA LEU A 109 -0.59 12.02 -2.03
C LEU A 109 -0.76 11.46 -3.46
N VAL A 110 -1.14 10.19 -3.54
CA VAL A 110 -1.28 9.51 -4.84
C VAL A 110 -2.48 10.06 -5.62
N LYS A 111 -3.58 10.42 -4.94
CA LYS A 111 -4.72 11.10 -5.56
C LYS A 111 -4.33 12.49 -6.08
N ALA A 112 -3.54 13.26 -5.34
CA ALA A 112 -3.07 14.57 -5.78
C ALA A 112 -2.16 14.47 -7.02
N LEU A 113 -1.35 13.43 -7.12
CA LEU A 113 -0.56 13.12 -8.31
C LEU A 113 -1.45 12.78 -9.51
N GLY A 114 -2.48 12.00 -9.30
CA GLY A 114 -3.39 11.53 -10.35
C GLY A 114 -4.42 12.55 -10.82
N ALA A 115 -4.64 13.65 -10.11
CA ALA A 115 -5.71 14.60 -10.39
C ALA A 115 -5.77 15.12 -11.85
N PRO A 116 -4.65 15.41 -12.53
CA PRO A 116 -4.65 15.86 -13.92
C PRO A 116 -4.55 14.72 -14.95
N VAL A 117 -4.53 13.45 -14.52
CA VAL A 117 -4.25 12.29 -15.39
C VAL A 117 -5.55 11.60 -15.79
N ASP A 118 -5.68 11.16 -17.05
CA ASP A 118 -6.75 10.26 -17.48
C ASP A 118 -6.55 8.87 -16.86
N ILE A 119 -7.36 8.52 -15.84
CA ILE A 119 -7.27 7.26 -15.10
C ILE A 119 -8.53 6.44 -15.30
N ARG A 120 -8.37 5.23 -15.82
CA ARG A 120 -9.46 4.24 -15.95
C ARG A 120 -9.39 3.26 -14.80
N LEU A 121 -10.24 3.47 -13.80
CA LEU A 121 -10.40 2.58 -12.65
C LEU A 121 -11.19 1.33 -13.00
N ASN A 122 -11.19 0.32 -12.13
CA ASN A 122 -11.87 -0.97 -12.32
C ASN A 122 -11.52 -1.63 -13.66
N THR A 123 -10.31 -1.38 -14.16
CA THR A 123 -9.88 -1.80 -15.48
C THR A 123 -8.63 -2.67 -15.37
N LYS A 124 -8.84 -3.96 -15.18
CA LYS A 124 -7.75 -4.95 -15.12
C LYS A 124 -7.28 -5.28 -16.54
N ILE A 125 -6.01 -5.03 -16.82
CA ILE A 125 -5.40 -5.45 -18.07
C ILE A 125 -4.99 -6.92 -17.92
N ASP A 126 -5.51 -7.76 -18.83
CA ASP A 126 -5.23 -9.20 -18.84
C ASP A 126 -4.25 -9.58 -19.95
N GLU A 127 -4.22 -8.82 -21.04
CA GLU A 127 -3.42 -9.10 -22.22
C GLU A 127 -3.07 -7.80 -22.94
N VAL A 128 -1.91 -7.77 -23.55
CA VAL A 128 -1.43 -6.67 -24.42
C VAL A 128 -0.94 -7.23 -25.75
N PHE A 129 -1.09 -6.49 -26.83
CA PHE A 129 -0.58 -6.93 -28.13
C PHE A 129 -0.11 -5.74 -28.94
N LYS A 130 0.83 -5.99 -29.85
CA LYS A 130 1.36 -4.97 -30.76
C LYS A 130 0.87 -5.26 -32.17
N GLN A 131 0.23 -4.28 -32.78
CA GLN A 131 -0.24 -4.35 -34.15
C GLN A 131 0.13 -3.03 -34.86
N ASP A 132 0.62 -3.09 -36.11
CA ASP A 132 0.95 -1.92 -36.93
C ASP A 132 1.80 -0.87 -36.18
N ASN A 133 2.79 -1.35 -35.43
CA ASN A 133 3.70 -0.55 -34.62
C ASN A 133 3.05 0.18 -33.42
N SER A 134 1.82 -0.12 -33.08
CA SER A 134 1.11 0.43 -31.92
C SER A 134 0.69 -0.65 -30.92
N TRP A 135 0.51 -0.26 -29.66
CA TRP A 135 0.06 -1.13 -28.59
C TRP A 135 -1.45 -1.04 -28.40
N SER A 136 -2.04 -2.20 -28.09
CA SER A 136 -3.43 -2.34 -27.73
C SER A 136 -3.55 -3.20 -26.45
N LEU A 137 -4.61 -2.94 -25.68
CA LEU A 137 -4.83 -3.58 -24.37
C LEU A 137 -6.20 -4.24 -24.32
N LYS A 138 -6.26 -5.41 -23.69
CA LYS A 138 -7.51 -6.14 -23.43
C LYS A 138 -7.80 -6.27 -21.95
N SER A 139 -9.09 -6.23 -21.65
CA SER A 139 -9.68 -6.52 -20.34
C SER A 139 -10.86 -7.44 -20.54
N ALA A 140 -10.91 -8.57 -19.83
CA ALA A 140 -11.95 -9.58 -19.96
C ALA A 140 -12.25 -9.98 -21.43
N GLY A 141 -11.19 -10.16 -22.22
CA GLY A 141 -11.26 -10.56 -23.63
C GLY A 141 -11.68 -9.47 -24.62
N LYS A 142 -12.00 -8.24 -24.15
CA LYS A 142 -12.38 -7.11 -24.99
C LYS A 142 -11.24 -6.11 -25.12
N THR A 143 -11.02 -5.58 -26.30
CA THR A 143 -10.10 -4.46 -26.53
C THR A 143 -10.69 -3.20 -25.91
N ILE A 144 -9.92 -2.56 -25.03
CA ILE A 144 -10.36 -1.38 -24.27
C ILE A 144 -9.52 -0.13 -24.54
N GLY A 145 -8.42 -0.29 -25.27
CA GLY A 145 -7.53 0.80 -25.67
C GLY A 145 -6.65 0.38 -26.81
N GLU A 146 -6.45 1.30 -27.80
CA GLU A 146 -5.70 1.06 -29.01
C GLU A 146 -4.86 2.25 -29.44
N GLY A 147 -3.85 2.00 -30.28
CA GLY A 147 -3.03 3.03 -30.91
C GLY A 147 -2.14 3.75 -29.91
N PHE A 148 -1.56 3.04 -28.94
CA PHE A 148 -0.55 3.57 -28.04
C PHE A 148 0.84 3.36 -28.62
N ASP A 149 1.65 4.42 -28.64
CA ASP A 149 3.04 4.38 -29.08
C ASP A 149 3.93 3.69 -28.03
N TRP A 150 3.57 3.90 -26.75
CA TRP A 150 4.27 3.33 -25.60
C TRP A 150 3.32 2.61 -24.65
N LEU A 151 3.81 1.48 -24.15
CA LEU A 151 3.15 0.69 -23.09
C LEU A 151 4.14 0.51 -21.94
N ILE A 152 3.74 0.95 -20.75
CA ILE A 152 4.56 0.90 -19.54
C ILE A 152 3.80 0.18 -18.45
N SER A 153 4.44 -0.76 -17.75
CA SER A 153 3.85 -1.39 -16.57
C SER A 153 4.53 -0.89 -15.30
N SER A 154 3.75 -0.40 -14.35
CA SER A 154 4.15 -0.09 -12.99
C SER A 154 3.59 -1.12 -11.98
N ALA A 155 3.00 -2.20 -12.50
CA ALA A 155 2.56 -3.33 -11.70
C ALA A 155 3.77 -4.08 -11.08
N PRO A 156 3.58 -4.84 -9.98
CA PRO A 156 4.61 -5.75 -9.49
C PRO A 156 5.12 -6.69 -10.58
N GLY A 157 6.43 -7.01 -10.57
CA GLY A 157 7.10 -7.78 -11.62
C GLY A 157 6.35 -9.06 -12.02
N ASN A 158 5.91 -9.86 -11.05
CA ASN A 158 5.14 -11.08 -11.31
C ASN A 158 3.80 -10.81 -12.04
N GLN A 159 3.11 -9.71 -11.70
CA GLN A 159 1.85 -9.35 -12.40
C GLN A 159 2.15 -8.83 -13.82
N ALA A 160 3.20 -8.04 -13.98
CA ALA A 160 3.65 -7.62 -15.31
C ALA A 160 4.06 -8.83 -16.15
N PHE A 161 4.85 -9.75 -15.59
CA PHE A 161 5.23 -11.00 -16.24
C PHE A 161 4.02 -11.78 -16.75
N GLU A 162 2.99 -11.97 -15.92
CA GLU A 162 1.77 -12.67 -16.32
C GLU A 162 1.07 -12.02 -17.53
N ILE A 163 0.97 -10.68 -17.54
CA ILE A 163 0.32 -9.91 -18.61
C ILE A 163 1.09 -10.06 -19.92
N PHE A 164 2.41 -9.84 -19.86
CA PHE A 164 3.27 -9.87 -21.07
C PHE A 164 3.48 -11.27 -21.58
N ASN A 165 3.67 -12.26 -20.70
CA ASN A 165 3.87 -13.65 -21.09
C ASN A 165 2.63 -14.25 -21.78
N LYS A 166 1.41 -13.95 -21.30
CA LYS A 166 0.16 -14.33 -21.97
C LYS A 166 0.07 -13.75 -23.39
N SER A 167 0.71 -12.64 -23.61
CA SER A 167 0.76 -11.94 -24.90
C SER A 167 1.91 -12.40 -25.81
N GLY A 168 2.65 -13.44 -25.41
CA GLY A 168 3.81 -13.94 -26.13
C GLY A 168 5.04 -13.01 -26.06
N ILE A 169 5.07 -12.06 -25.14
CA ILE A 169 6.15 -11.09 -24.98
C ILE A 169 6.98 -11.49 -23.76
N THR A 170 8.23 -11.87 -24.03
CA THR A 170 9.19 -12.21 -22.97
C THR A 170 9.93 -10.97 -22.50
N LEU A 171 9.78 -10.62 -21.22
CA LEU A 171 10.56 -9.58 -20.55
C LEU A 171 11.55 -10.28 -19.61
N LYS A 172 12.84 -10.22 -19.95
CA LYS A 172 13.90 -10.86 -19.17
C LYS A 172 14.00 -10.24 -17.77
N GLY A 173 14.17 -11.10 -16.75
CA GLY A 173 14.41 -10.70 -15.37
C GLY A 173 13.15 -10.39 -14.55
N LEU A 174 11.95 -10.27 -15.15
CA LEU A 174 10.73 -10.04 -14.37
C LEU A 174 10.31 -11.24 -13.53
N ASP A 175 10.63 -12.43 -13.95
CA ASP A 175 10.41 -13.69 -13.25
C ASP A 175 11.39 -13.91 -12.08
N GLU A 176 12.51 -13.20 -12.07
CA GLU A 176 13.53 -13.26 -11.03
C GLU A 176 13.25 -12.32 -9.85
N VAL A 177 12.26 -11.42 -9.99
CA VAL A 177 11.91 -10.47 -8.93
C VAL A 177 11.23 -11.18 -7.76
N GLU A 178 11.88 -11.15 -6.62
CA GLU A 178 11.37 -11.76 -5.39
C GLU A 178 10.65 -10.74 -4.51
N TYR A 179 9.48 -11.13 -4.00
CA TYR A 179 8.70 -10.32 -3.08
C TYR A 179 8.45 -11.05 -1.78
N SER A 180 8.55 -10.32 -0.68
CA SER A 180 8.00 -10.80 0.58
C SER A 180 6.58 -10.29 0.80
N PRO A 181 5.69 -11.18 1.26
CA PRO A 181 4.30 -10.82 1.55
C PRO A 181 4.14 -10.16 2.92
N CYS A 182 2.93 -9.62 3.15
CA CYS A 182 2.51 -9.10 4.43
C CYS A 182 0.98 -9.24 4.56
N PHE A 183 0.49 -9.64 5.71
CA PHE A 183 -0.91 -9.47 6.08
C PHE A 183 -1.08 -8.16 6.85
N ALA A 184 -2.15 -7.44 6.55
CA ALA A 184 -2.54 -6.26 7.28
C ALA A 184 -3.90 -6.53 7.93
N LEU A 185 -3.91 -6.73 9.25
CA LEU A 185 -5.12 -6.82 10.06
C LEU A 185 -5.55 -5.40 10.44
N MET A 186 -6.81 -5.08 10.24
CA MET A 186 -7.44 -3.79 10.52
C MET A 186 -8.49 -3.99 11.59
N VAL A 187 -8.36 -3.28 12.72
CA VAL A 187 -9.24 -3.46 13.89
C VAL A 187 -9.84 -2.11 14.28
N GLY A 188 -11.14 -1.99 14.18
CA GLY A 188 -11.91 -0.88 14.74
C GLY A 188 -12.34 -1.18 16.15
N LEU A 189 -12.23 -0.22 17.08
CA LEU A 189 -12.54 -0.40 18.49
C LEU A 189 -13.75 0.42 18.91
N TYR A 190 -14.59 -0.14 19.81
CA TYR A 190 -15.71 0.57 20.44
C TYR A 190 -15.26 1.62 21.44
N SER A 191 -14.15 1.37 22.14
CA SER A 191 -13.73 2.13 23.32
C SER A 191 -12.60 3.10 23.02
N GLU A 192 -12.45 4.09 23.90
CA GLU A 192 -11.30 5.00 23.96
C GLU A 192 -10.07 4.33 24.61
N LEU A 193 -9.86 3.06 24.40
CA LEU A 193 -8.71 2.34 24.94
C LEU A 193 -7.41 3.07 24.60
N SER A 194 -6.63 3.44 25.60
CA SER A 194 -5.33 4.04 25.41
C SER A 194 -4.25 2.97 25.43
N LEU A 195 -3.64 2.73 24.27
CA LEU A 195 -2.49 1.81 24.17
C LEU A 195 -1.21 2.38 24.81
N GLY A 196 -1.22 3.67 25.20
CA GLY A 196 -0.04 4.33 25.73
C GLY A 196 1.06 4.61 24.68
N PHE A 197 0.84 4.28 23.40
CA PHE A 197 1.72 4.53 22.27
C PHE A 197 0.92 4.79 20.99
N ASP A 198 1.55 5.44 20.00
CA ASP A 198 0.98 5.66 18.67
C ASP A 198 1.35 4.53 17.70
N ALA A 199 2.53 3.94 17.89
CA ALA A 199 2.97 2.79 17.12
C ALA A 199 3.92 1.91 17.92
N ALA A 200 4.01 0.64 17.52
CA ALA A 200 4.91 -0.33 18.13
C ALA A 200 5.61 -1.19 17.08
N VAL A 201 6.91 -1.39 17.29
CA VAL A 201 7.65 -2.49 16.66
C VAL A 201 7.55 -3.69 17.58
N VAL A 202 7.18 -4.84 17.03
CA VAL A 202 7.03 -6.08 17.82
C VAL A 202 8.22 -7.00 17.55
N LYS A 203 8.72 -7.67 18.59
CA LYS A 203 9.78 -8.66 18.52
C LYS A 203 9.24 -10.05 18.84
N ASN A 204 9.84 -11.05 18.21
CA ASN A 204 9.59 -12.48 18.48
C ASN A 204 8.10 -12.87 18.34
N SER A 205 7.42 -12.34 17.33
CA SER A 205 5.98 -12.47 17.13
C SER A 205 5.63 -12.57 15.65
N PRO A 206 4.52 -13.21 15.28
CA PRO A 206 3.88 -13.09 13.96
C PRO A 206 3.62 -11.64 13.54
N ILE A 207 3.36 -10.75 14.50
CA ILE A 207 3.18 -9.32 14.28
C ILE A 207 4.54 -8.63 14.26
N LYS A 208 4.75 -7.73 13.30
CA LYS A 208 5.95 -6.89 13.20
C LYS A 208 5.71 -5.45 13.60
N TRP A 209 4.50 -4.94 13.33
CA TRP A 209 4.14 -3.54 13.52
C TRP A 209 2.68 -3.40 13.93
N ILE A 210 2.42 -2.50 14.88
CA ILE A 210 1.10 -2.06 15.28
C ILE A 210 1.07 -0.54 15.20
N ALA A 211 0.05 0.05 14.59
CA ALA A 211 -0.17 1.49 14.58
C ALA A 211 -1.60 1.82 15.01
N ALA A 212 -1.74 2.75 15.94
CA ALA A 212 -3.00 3.41 16.22
C ALA A 212 -3.25 4.42 15.09
N ASN A 213 -3.93 4.00 14.04
CA ASN A 213 -4.11 4.78 12.81
C ASN A 213 -4.78 6.13 13.06
N SER A 214 -5.71 6.17 14.02
CA SER A 214 -6.44 7.38 14.45
C SER A 214 -5.56 8.44 15.13
N THR A 215 -4.33 8.12 15.55
CA THR A 215 -3.38 9.11 16.09
C THR A 215 -2.59 9.86 15.02
N LYS A 216 -2.65 9.39 13.78
CA LYS A 216 -2.02 10.08 12.66
C LYS A 216 -2.78 11.36 12.33
N TYR A 217 -2.05 12.41 11.98
CA TYR A 217 -2.64 13.70 11.65
C TYR A 217 -3.66 13.61 10.50
N GLY A 218 -4.80 14.29 10.66
CA GLY A 218 -5.88 14.32 9.66
C GLY A 218 -6.77 13.08 9.57
N ARG A 219 -6.51 12.01 10.38
CA ARG A 219 -7.36 10.81 10.42
C ARG A 219 -8.62 11.06 11.23
N ARG A 220 -9.64 10.22 10.99
CA ARG A 220 -10.84 10.17 11.81
C ARG A 220 -10.49 9.84 13.27
N LYS A 221 -11.34 10.26 14.21
CA LYS A 221 -11.11 10.07 15.64
C LYS A 221 -11.44 8.66 16.14
N GLU A 222 -12.24 7.92 15.38
CA GLU A 222 -12.62 6.56 15.67
C GLU A 222 -11.39 5.67 15.80
N LYS A 223 -11.29 4.95 16.90
CA LYS A 223 -10.09 4.18 17.25
C LYS A 223 -9.88 3.03 16.28
N ALA A 224 -8.87 3.17 15.46
CA ALA A 224 -8.51 2.25 14.40
C ALA A 224 -7.06 1.77 14.58
N LEU A 225 -6.86 0.47 14.61
CA LEU A 225 -5.53 -0.14 14.64
C LEU A 225 -5.22 -0.78 13.29
N VAL A 226 -4.00 -0.63 12.84
CA VAL A 226 -3.45 -1.37 11.70
C VAL A 226 -2.27 -2.19 12.17
N ILE A 227 -2.35 -3.48 11.94
CA ILE A 227 -1.38 -4.47 12.37
C ILE A 227 -0.76 -5.12 11.13
N HIS A 228 0.57 -5.04 10.99
CA HIS A 228 1.30 -5.71 9.93
C HIS A 228 2.01 -6.96 10.46
N SER A 229 1.85 -8.06 9.75
CA SER A 229 2.56 -9.30 10.05
C SER A 229 4.06 -9.20 9.75
N CYS A 230 4.82 -10.09 10.37
CA CYS A 230 6.20 -10.39 9.95
C CYS A 230 6.19 -11.00 8.54
N ASN A 231 7.10 -10.56 7.66
CA ASN A 231 7.14 -11.03 6.27
C ASN A 231 7.45 -12.54 6.17
N LYS A 232 8.36 -13.05 7.01
CA LYS A 232 8.69 -14.48 7.05
C LYS A 232 7.46 -15.32 7.43
N TRP A 233 6.79 -14.95 8.51
CA TRP A 233 5.56 -15.60 8.94
C TRP A 233 4.45 -15.48 7.87
N ALA A 234 4.32 -14.32 7.23
CA ALA A 234 3.34 -14.13 6.16
C ALA A 234 3.62 -15.05 4.96
N PHE A 235 4.88 -15.30 4.64
CA PHE A 235 5.26 -16.24 3.59
C PHE A 235 4.81 -17.67 3.93
N GLU A 236 5.00 -18.11 5.15
CA GLU A 236 4.58 -19.41 5.65
C GLU A 236 3.04 -19.57 5.61
N GLN A 237 2.28 -18.48 5.85
CA GLN A 237 0.82 -18.46 5.90
C GLN A 237 0.17 -18.03 4.56
N MET A 238 0.93 -17.85 3.48
CA MET A 238 0.44 -17.21 2.26
C MET A 238 -0.70 -17.97 1.56
N ASN A 239 -0.75 -19.28 1.71
CA ASN A 239 -1.76 -20.13 1.10
C ASN A 239 -2.90 -20.50 2.06
N GLU A 240 -2.81 -20.11 3.32
CA GLU A 240 -3.85 -20.36 4.31
C GLU A 240 -5.10 -19.49 4.06
N GLU A 241 -6.24 -19.98 4.54
CA GLU A 241 -7.50 -19.26 4.47
C GLU A 241 -7.45 -17.99 5.32
N LEU A 242 -7.98 -16.85 4.79
CA LEU A 242 -7.94 -15.56 5.47
C LEU A 242 -8.54 -15.59 6.88
N PRO A 243 -9.68 -16.24 7.17
CA PRO A 243 -10.23 -16.29 8.52
C PRO A 243 -9.31 -16.98 9.53
N HIS A 244 -8.57 -18.01 9.09
CA HIS A 244 -7.59 -18.67 9.95
C HIS A 244 -6.43 -17.74 10.31
N VAL A 245 -5.84 -17.10 9.30
CA VAL A 245 -4.74 -16.14 9.48
C VAL A 245 -5.18 -14.95 10.34
N GLN A 246 -6.41 -14.48 10.15
CA GLN A 246 -7.00 -13.42 10.95
C GLN A 246 -7.03 -13.79 12.41
N SER A 247 -7.59 -14.96 12.76
CA SER A 247 -7.67 -15.44 14.13
C SER A 247 -6.30 -15.57 14.81
N LEU A 248 -5.27 -15.98 14.08
CA LEU A 248 -3.90 -16.05 14.60
C LEU A 248 -3.37 -14.66 14.96
N LEU A 249 -3.56 -13.66 14.07
CA LEU A 249 -3.09 -12.30 14.32
C LEU A 249 -3.91 -11.57 15.39
N GLU A 250 -5.21 -11.83 15.50
CA GLU A 250 -6.07 -11.32 16.58
C GLU A 250 -5.60 -11.83 17.96
N ASN A 251 -5.42 -13.14 18.06
CA ASN A 251 -4.96 -13.75 19.32
C ASN A 251 -3.59 -13.19 19.74
N GLU A 252 -2.72 -12.95 18.78
CA GLU A 252 -1.41 -12.37 19.05
C GLU A 252 -1.51 -10.89 19.47
N LEU A 253 -2.39 -10.11 18.84
CA LEU A 253 -2.66 -8.72 19.23
C LEU A 253 -3.15 -8.66 20.68
N PHE A 254 -4.08 -9.53 21.07
CA PHE A 254 -4.64 -9.58 22.43
C PHE A 254 -3.61 -9.96 23.49
N LYS A 255 -2.61 -10.79 23.15
CA LYS A 255 -1.49 -11.09 24.06
C LYS A 255 -0.52 -9.92 24.25
N LEU A 256 -0.33 -9.11 23.20
CA LEU A 256 0.66 -8.04 23.16
C LEU A 256 0.13 -6.71 23.71
N THR A 257 -1.17 -6.56 23.81
CA THR A 257 -1.83 -5.29 24.17
C THR A 257 -2.96 -5.52 25.16
N ASP A 258 -3.52 -4.43 25.70
CA ASP A 258 -4.70 -4.48 26.58
C ASP A 258 -6.01 -4.60 25.76
N VAL A 259 -5.95 -4.74 24.43
CA VAL A 259 -7.12 -4.98 23.56
C VAL A 259 -7.63 -6.40 23.79
N SER A 260 -8.93 -6.55 23.86
CA SER A 260 -9.63 -7.85 23.97
C SER A 260 -10.80 -7.92 23.00
N ALA A 261 -11.36 -9.09 22.80
CA ALA A 261 -12.47 -9.30 21.87
C ALA A 261 -13.69 -8.39 22.15
N LYS A 262 -13.96 -8.03 23.42
CA LYS A 262 -15.06 -7.13 23.80
C LYS A 262 -14.87 -5.69 23.34
N ASP A 263 -13.63 -5.28 23.08
CA ASP A 263 -13.28 -3.93 22.64
C ASP A 263 -13.39 -3.78 21.11
N VAL A 264 -13.50 -4.88 20.38
CA VAL A 264 -13.49 -4.91 18.94
C VAL A 264 -14.87 -4.65 18.35
N SER A 265 -14.96 -3.62 17.51
CA SER A 265 -16.18 -3.24 16.76
C SER A 265 -16.24 -3.87 15.38
N CYS A 266 -15.11 -3.86 14.66
CA CYS A 266 -15.00 -4.48 13.35
C CYS A 266 -13.59 -4.98 13.11
N ILE A 267 -13.49 -5.99 12.24
CA ILE A 267 -12.22 -6.51 11.74
C ILE A 267 -12.31 -6.64 10.23
N ASP A 268 -11.23 -6.28 9.56
CA ASP A 268 -11.02 -6.55 8.13
C ASP A 268 -9.55 -6.91 7.93
N MET A 269 -9.22 -7.62 6.86
CA MET A 269 -7.88 -8.06 6.59
C MET A 269 -7.51 -7.95 5.10
N ALA A 270 -6.29 -7.54 4.84
CA ALA A 270 -5.72 -7.52 3.51
C ALA A 270 -4.50 -8.44 3.42
N ARG A 271 -4.39 -9.15 2.29
CA ARG A 271 -3.24 -9.98 1.93
C ARG A 271 -2.42 -9.27 0.86
N TRP A 272 -1.26 -8.78 1.23
CA TRP A 272 -0.29 -8.14 0.33
C TRP A 272 0.73 -9.18 -0.16
N ARG A 273 0.46 -9.83 -1.30
CA ARG A 273 1.39 -10.84 -1.86
C ARG A 273 2.73 -10.24 -2.28
N TYR A 274 2.72 -8.99 -2.74
CA TYR A 274 3.88 -8.26 -3.27
C TYR A 274 4.17 -7.03 -2.42
N ALA A 275 4.27 -7.21 -1.09
CA ALA A 275 4.39 -6.09 -0.16
C ALA A 275 5.75 -5.38 -0.28
N LYS A 276 6.83 -6.13 -0.32
CA LYS A 276 8.20 -5.61 -0.36
C LYS A 276 9.02 -6.39 -1.37
N VAL A 277 9.83 -5.68 -2.15
CA VAL A 277 10.85 -6.28 -3.02
C VAL A 277 12.02 -6.71 -2.14
N GLU A 278 12.46 -7.95 -2.27
CA GLU A 278 13.63 -8.50 -1.56
C GLU A 278 14.83 -8.63 -2.51
N ARG A 279 14.58 -8.97 -3.76
CA ARG A 279 15.58 -9.07 -4.81
C ARG A 279 15.02 -8.47 -6.10
N GLU A 280 15.83 -7.63 -6.73
CA GLU A 280 15.60 -6.98 -8.02
C GLU A 280 16.43 -7.67 -9.12
#